data_2b057accbfbbee665f81eceda3730907
#
_entry.id   2b057accbfbbee665f81eceda3730907
#
_cell.length_a   1.000
_cell.length_b   1.000
_cell.length_c   1.000
_cell.angle_alpha   90.00
_cell.angle_beta   90.00
_cell.angle_gamma   90.00
#
_symmetry.space_group_name_H-M   'P 1'
#
loop_
_entity.id
_entity.type
_entity.pdbx_description
1 polymer ?
#
loop_
_entity_poly.entity_id
_entity_poly.type
_entity_poly.pdbx_seq_one_letter_code
_entity_poly.pdbx_strand_id
1 'polypeptide(L)'
;MPDPGGDIRFDPFGPDVMTDPYPVHRALRDAFRAYPLPQYDAVALPRFADVWEVSRNRTDFSIVEGPVSNRERLLVRNDGPPVAARAGPDVPVTTFSMLDPPHHTVLRAALAPAFTPGALRRTEAAVRADVGTRLDALVPRGRLDVVRDLAAPVATAATCRQLGLRDVDHDRVTALVNAFARRDGTVPGISAAGQAAMVELAATVGADVHAQLADGTPGPVVAALAALDLDGRPLTEVEITTQLTTMVIGGVESLPKVIGAGARLLAAHPGVRAALAADPARVPAAFEEVLRLAVPLQFGTRTLVRDAEVAGVPMRAGQRVILLYGSANRDEREFPDPDRFDVDRRPERHLGFGTGIHFCIGAHAARQAGVILLEALCARIPGWTVDEAGVERRPSEFQVGDTAVPIEFTTPGSGGRRARR
;
A
#
# COMPACT_ATOMS: atom_id res chain seq x y z
N MET A 1 -16.41 26.36 25.37
CA MET A 1 -17.21 25.25 24.83
C MET A 1 -16.72 23.98 25.47
N PRO A 2 -17.56 23.08 25.99
CA PRO A 2 -17.07 21.79 26.44
C PRO A 2 -16.42 21.07 25.25
N ASP A 3 -15.29 20.46 25.53
CA ASP A 3 -14.52 19.64 24.57
C ASP A 3 -15.45 18.51 24.06
N PRO A 4 -15.85 18.49 22.78
CA PRO A 4 -16.78 17.48 22.28
C PRO A 4 -16.18 16.07 22.24
N GLY A 5 -14.90 15.91 22.63
CA GLY A 5 -14.16 14.66 22.60
C GLY A 5 -13.51 14.23 23.91
N GLY A 6 -14.00 14.69 25.03
CA GLY A 6 -13.39 14.65 26.38
C GLY A 6 -12.67 13.38 26.86
N ASP A 7 -12.70 12.25 26.12
CA ASP A 7 -11.97 11.01 26.44
C ASP A 7 -11.34 10.31 25.22
N ILE A 8 -11.40 10.90 24.01
CA ILE A 8 -10.81 10.27 22.83
C ILE A 8 -9.30 10.49 22.84
N ARG A 9 -8.55 9.41 23.05
CA ARG A 9 -7.08 9.41 22.93
C ARG A 9 -6.67 8.74 21.62
N PHE A 10 -5.97 9.48 20.79
CA PHE A 10 -5.43 8.97 19.54
C PHE A 10 -3.96 9.34 19.43
N ASP A 11 -3.14 8.31 19.20
CA ASP A 11 -1.75 8.42 18.78
C ASP A 11 -1.55 7.45 17.61
N PRO A 12 -1.18 7.92 16.39
CA PRO A 12 -0.99 7.04 15.23
C PRO A 12 0.11 5.97 15.46
N PHE A 13 0.97 6.15 16.45
CA PHE A 13 2.02 5.21 16.84
C PHE A 13 1.66 4.38 18.09
N GLY A 14 0.45 4.51 18.60
CA GLY A 14 -0.05 3.67 19.69
C GLY A 14 -0.16 2.21 19.24
N PRO A 15 0.30 1.22 20.03
CA PRO A 15 0.26 -0.19 19.65
C PRO A 15 -1.13 -0.67 19.21
N ASP A 16 -2.18 -0.22 19.92
CA ASP A 16 -3.57 -0.57 19.60
C ASP A 16 -3.97 -0.01 18.25
N VAL A 17 -3.62 1.27 17.98
CA VAL A 17 -3.91 1.96 16.71
C VAL A 17 -3.13 1.32 15.55
N MET A 18 -1.87 0.98 15.75
CA MET A 18 -1.07 0.28 14.74
C MET A 18 -1.56 -1.14 14.45
N THR A 19 -2.34 -1.72 15.36
CA THR A 19 -2.91 -3.07 15.20
C THR A 19 -4.33 -3.01 14.62
N ASP A 20 -5.21 -2.21 15.22
CA ASP A 20 -6.60 -2.00 14.76
C ASP A 20 -7.03 -0.53 14.96
N PRO A 21 -6.87 0.32 13.94
CA PRO A 21 -7.20 1.74 14.06
C PRO A 21 -8.70 2.05 13.97
N TYR A 22 -9.54 1.12 13.50
CA TYR A 22 -10.92 1.41 13.11
C TYR A 22 -11.84 1.86 14.26
N PRO A 23 -11.76 1.29 15.47
CA PRO A 23 -12.61 1.76 16.57
C PRO A 23 -12.39 3.24 16.92
N VAL A 24 -11.12 3.65 17.09
CA VAL A 24 -10.79 5.06 17.39
C VAL A 24 -11.07 5.98 16.20
N HIS A 25 -10.86 5.51 14.96
CA HIS A 25 -11.15 6.28 13.77
C HIS A 25 -12.64 6.68 13.67
N ARG A 26 -13.56 5.80 14.08
CA ARG A 26 -15.00 6.12 14.14
C ARG A 26 -15.26 7.27 15.11
N ALA A 27 -14.74 7.17 16.33
CA ALA A 27 -14.90 8.21 17.34
C ALA A 27 -14.30 9.56 16.86
N LEU A 28 -13.14 9.53 16.17
CA LEU A 28 -12.55 10.73 15.60
C LEU A 28 -13.45 11.37 14.54
N ARG A 29 -14.02 10.59 13.60
CA ARG A 29 -14.91 11.13 12.55
C ARG A 29 -16.16 11.78 13.14
N ASP A 30 -16.71 11.20 14.21
CA ASP A 30 -17.91 11.73 14.87
C ASP A 30 -17.62 13.08 15.53
N ALA A 31 -16.52 13.17 16.26
CA ALA A 31 -16.22 14.32 17.09
C ALA A 31 -15.42 15.44 16.37
N PHE A 32 -14.57 15.11 15.41
CA PHE A 32 -13.61 16.08 14.85
C PHE A 32 -13.60 16.13 13.32
N ARG A 33 -13.36 17.33 12.76
CA ARG A 33 -12.86 17.50 11.40
C ARG A 33 -11.34 17.43 11.39
N ALA A 34 -10.68 18.05 12.37
CA ALA A 34 -9.25 18.00 12.59
C ALA A 34 -8.98 17.72 14.08
N TYR A 35 -8.36 16.59 14.38
CA TYR A 35 -7.99 16.20 15.74
C TYR A 35 -6.60 16.72 16.07
N PRO A 36 -6.40 17.51 17.14
CA PRO A 36 -5.11 18.07 17.48
C PRO A 36 -4.15 16.99 18.02
N LEU A 37 -2.92 17.03 17.58
CA LEU A 37 -1.81 16.20 18.04
C LEU A 37 -0.66 17.10 18.50
N PRO A 38 -0.81 17.76 19.66
CA PRO A 38 0.16 18.78 20.13
C PRO A 38 1.56 18.23 20.33
N GLN A 39 1.70 16.94 20.69
CA GLN A 39 3.00 16.28 20.84
C GLN A 39 3.79 16.19 19.54
N TYR A 40 3.09 16.26 18.39
CA TYR A 40 3.69 16.19 17.04
C TYR A 40 3.60 17.52 16.28
N ASP A 41 3.11 18.59 16.93
CA ASP A 41 2.82 19.86 16.26
C ASP A 41 2.01 19.64 14.95
N ALA A 42 0.97 18.82 15.04
CA ALA A 42 0.21 18.32 13.90
C ALA A 42 -1.29 18.24 14.18
N VAL A 43 -2.07 18.01 13.13
CA VAL A 43 -3.48 17.60 13.21
C VAL A 43 -3.70 16.31 12.43
N ALA A 44 -4.67 15.49 12.86
CA ALA A 44 -5.12 14.33 12.11
C ALA A 44 -6.51 14.60 11.50
N LEU A 45 -6.68 14.28 10.22
CA LEU A 45 -7.94 14.43 9.48
C LEU A 45 -8.61 13.06 9.31
N PRO A 46 -9.75 12.81 10.00
CA PRO A 46 -10.44 11.54 9.94
C PRO A 46 -11.50 11.45 8.83
N ARG A 47 -12.02 12.59 8.31
CA ARG A 47 -13.16 12.65 7.39
C ARG A 47 -12.73 12.61 5.92
N PHE A 48 -13.54 11.98 5.08
CA PHE A 48 -13.24 11.80 3.65
C PHE A 48 -13.02 13.12 2.91
N ALA A 49 -13.92 14.08 3.06
CA ALA A 49 -13.84 15.34 2.34
C ALA A 49 -12.55 16.12 2.66
N ASP A 50 -12.17 16.18 3.95
CA ASP A 50 -10.98 16.90 4.40
C ASP A 50 -9.69 16.19 3.91
N VAL A 51 -9.64 14.85 3.99
CA VAL A 51 -8.51 14.05 3.47
C VAL A 51 -8.38 14.17 1.95
N TRP A 52 -9.52 14.16 1.25
CA TRP A 52 -9.56 14.32 -0.21
C TRP A 52 -9.03 15.69 -0.65
N GLU A 53 -9.49 16.76 0.00
CA GLU A 53 -9.07 18.14 -0.27
C GLU A 53 -7.56 18.31 -0.06
N VAL A 54 -7.06 17.98 1.12
CA VAL A 54 -5.63 18.13 1.45
C VAL A 54 -4.74 17.28 0.54
N SER A 55 -5.14 16.06 0.22
CA SER A 55 -4.38 15.19 -0.69
C SER A 55 -4.21 15.77 -2.09
N ARG A 56 -5.11 16.64 -2.54
CA ARG A 56 -5.12 17.25 -3.87
C ARG A 56 -4.56 18.66 -3.89
N ASN A 57 -4.47 19.31 -2.74
CA ASN A 57 -3.98 20.68 -2.63
C ASN A 57 -2.44 20.70 -2.59
N ARG A 58 -1.84 20.91 -3.74
CA ARG A 58 -0.39 21.03 -3.93
C ARG A 58 0.14 22.48 -3.74
N THR A 59 -0.75 23.44 -3.50
CA THR A 59 -0.39 24.84 -3.32
C THR A 59 0.00 25.12 -1.87
N ASP A 60 -0.71 24.50 -0.94
CA ASP A 60 -0.54 24.71 0.50
C ASP A 60 0.22 23.59 1.18
N PHE A 61 0.33 22.42 0.53
CA PHE A 61 0.91 21.21 1.13
C PHE A 61 2.02 20.61 0.28
N SER A 62 3.07 20.16 0.97
CA SER A 62 4.23 19.46 0.43
C SER A 62 4.29 18.02 0.96
N ILE A 63 4.92 17.12 0.19
CA ILE A 63 5.20 15.73 0.58
C ILE A 63 6.70 15.47 0.80
N VAL A 64 7.55 16.47 0.66
CA VAL A 64 9.02 16.28 0.66
C VAL A 64 9.59 15.72 1.98
N GLU A 65 8.82 15.79 3.06
CA GLU A 65 9.17 15.14 4.32
C GLU A 65 8.79 13.65 4.39
N GLY A 66 8.23 13.11 3.31
CA GLY A 66 7.81 11.72 3.16
C GLY A 66 6.30 11.55 3.13
N PRO A 67 5.83 10.55 2.36
CA PRO A 67 4.39 10.23 2.28
C PRO A 67 3.85 9.67 3.60
N VAL A 68 4.72 9.09 4.43
CA VAL A 68 4.44 8.63 5.80
C VAL A 68 5.62 9.07 6.65
N SER A 69 5.38 9.95 7.61
CA SER A 69 6.41 10.36 8.56
C SER A 69 6.49 9.36 9.70
N ASN A 70 7.71 8.95 10.08
CA ASN A 70 7.93 8.18 11.29
C ASN A 70 7.76 9.07 12.53
N ARG A 71 7.64 8.44 13.70
CA ARG A 71 7.43 9.13 14.98
C ARG A 71 8.53 10.13 15.29
N GLU A 72 9.79 9.75 15.08
CA GLU A 72 10.95 10.60 15.36
C GLU A 72 10.91 11.90 14.55
N ARG A 73 10.55 11.80 13.27
CA ARG A 73 10.40 12.96 12.38
C ARG A 73 9.26 13.87 12.82
N LEU A 74 8.13 13.29 13.25
CA LEU A 74 6.99 14.08 13.75
C LEU A 74 7.30 14.78 15.07
N LEU A 75 8.17 14.22 15.91
CA LEU A 75 8.62 14.87 17.16
C LEU A 75 9.52 16.09 16.92
N VAL A 76 10.14 16.20 15.76
CA VAL A 76 10.94 17.37 15.39
C VAL A 76 10.01 18.48 14.90
N ARG A 77 9.97 19.60 15.62
CA ARG A 77 9.20 20.78 15.21
C ARG A 77 9.88 21.48 14.04
N ASN A 78 9.07 21.87 13.06
CA ASN A 78 9.53 22.70 11.97
C ASN A 78 9.28 24.19 12.29
N ASP A 79 10.31 25.01 12.12
CA ASP A 79 10.24 26.46 12.34
C ASP A 79 9.88 27.25 11.06
N GLY A 80 9.48 26.57 9.98
CA GLY A 80 9.09 27.17 8.71
C GLY A 80 8.69 26.10 7.68
N PRO A 81 8.44 26.53 6.42
CA PRO A 81 8.03 25.61 5.37
C PRO A 81 9.09 24.53 5.13
N PRO A 82 8.67 23.31 4.71
CA PRO A 82 9.60 22.26 4.39
C PRO A 82 10.51 22.71 3.25
N VAL A 83 11.80 22.52 3.44
CA VAL A 83 12.75 22.77 2.36
C VAL A 83 12.70 21.54 1.45
N ALA A 84 12.27 21.75 0.19
CA ALA A 84 12.46 20.73 -0.83
C ALA A 84 13.92 20.26 -0.77
N ALA A 85 14.14 18.96 -0.73
CA ALA A 85 15.49 18.43 -0.86
C ALA A 85 16.10 19.09 -2.09
N ARG A 86 17.12 19.93 -1.89
CA ARG A 86 17.72 20.69 -2.97
C ARG A 86 18.23 19.66 -3.97
N ALA A 87 17.54 19.50 -5.09
CA ALA A 87 18.14 18.89 -6.24
C ALA A 87 19.30 19.81 -6.64
N GLY A 88 20.50 19.30 -6.57
CA GLY A 88 21.70 19.99 -6.97
C GLY A 88 22.65 18.96 -7.56
N PRO A 89 23.68 19.38 -8.28
CA PRO A 89 24.60 18.41 -8.90
C PRO A 89 25.22 17.45 -7.90
N ASP A 90 25.31 17.85 -6.64
CA ASP A 90 25.97 17.07 -5.58
C ASP A 90 24.98 16.40 -4.59
N VAL A 91 23.66 16.59 -4.78
CA VAL A 91 22.65 15.99 -3.90
C VAL A 91 21.85 14.95 -4.69
N PRO A 92 21.92 13.65 -4.30
CA PRO A 92 21.14 12.61 -4.95
C PRO A 92 19.64 12.89 -4.92
N VAL A 93 18.98 12.66 -6.06
CA VAL A 93 17.53 12.78 -6.17
C VAL A 93 16.88 11.65 -5.36
N THR A 94 16.03 12.01 -4.42
CA THR A 94 15.25 11.05 -3.64
C THR A 94 14.15 10.42 -4.50
N THR A 95 13.39 9.47 -3.93
CA THR A 95 12.30 8.81 -4.63
C THR A 95 11.20 9.79 -5.05
N PHE A 96 10.60 9.56 -6.24
CA PHE A 96 9.53 10.41 -6.77
C PHE A 96 8.34 10.56 -5.81
N SER A 97 8.10 9.58 -4.94
CA SER A 97 7.01 9.62 -3.96
C SER A 97 7.24 10.64 -2.82
N MET A 98 8.45 11.16 -2.70
CA MET A 98 8.86 12.17 -1.72
C MET A 98 9.23 13.51 -2.38
N LEU A 99 8.75 13.77 -3.57
CA LEU A 99 9.05 14.99 -4.33
C LEU A 99 7.77 15.75 -4.67
N ASP A 100 7.89 17.06 -4.71
CA ASP A 100 6.88 17.96 -5.28
C ASP A 100 7.20 18.30 -6.75
N PRO A 101 6.27 18.86 -7.52
CA PRO A 101 6.58 19.43 -8.81
C PRO A 101 7.65 20.52 -8.72
N PRO A 102 8.56 20.67 -9.73
CA PRO A 102 8.51 19.96 -11.03
C PRO A 102 9.12 18.54 -11.03
N HIS A 103 10.04 18.22 -10.12
CA HIS A 103 10.80 16.95 -10.13
C HIS A 103 9.90 15.72 -10.04
N HIS A 104 8.88 15.74 -9.16
CA HIS A 104 7.87 14.69 -9.12
C HIS A 104 7.25 14.46 -10.49
N THR A 105 6.84 15.53 -11.19
CA THR A 105 6.15 15.43 -12.48
C THR A 105 7.02 14.77 -13.53
N VAL A 106 8.29 15.15 -13.59
CA VAL A 106 9.26 14.63 -14.56
C VAL A 106 9.52 13.15 -14.32
N LEU A 107 9.87 12.75 -13.09
CA LEU A 107 10.12 11.35 -12.75
C LEU A 107 8.88 10.49 -12.94
N ARG A 108 7.72 10.97 -12.48
CA ARG A 108 6.47 10.23 -12.64
C ARG A 108 6.10 10.03 -14.11
N ALA A 109 6.34 11.03 -14.97
CA ALA A 109 6.09 10.91 -16.40
C ALA A 109 6.96 9.84 -17.08
N ALA A 110 8.22 9.71 -16.64
CA ALA A 110 9.14 8.66 -17.12
C ALA A 110 8.69 7.25 -16.68
N LEU A 111 8.14 7.12 -15.49
CA LEU A 111 7.71 5.83 -14.90
C LEU A 111 6.32 5.38 -15.38
N ALA A 112 5.38 6.32 -15.57
CA ALA A 112 3.98 6.04 -15.82
C ALA A 112 3.70 5.12 -17.03
N PRO A 113 4.44 5.17 -18.15
CA PRO A 113 4.22 4.29 -19.30
C PRO A 113 4.26 2.79 -18.96
N ALA A 114 5.09 2.40 -17.99
CA ALA A 114 5.18 1.02 -17.53
C ALA A 114 3.91 0.54 -16.83
N PHE A 115 3.11 1.43 -16.24
CA PHE A 115 1.94 1.10 -15.44
C PHE A 115 0.61 1.39 -16.15
N THR A 116 0.65 1.62 -17.45
CA THR A 116 -0.59 1.78 -18.25
C THR A 116 -1.32 0.44 -18.41
N PRO A 117 -2.66 0.45 -18.60
CA PRO A 117 -3.41 -0.78 -18.91
C PRO A 117 -2.85 -1.55 -20.11
N GLY A 118 -2.30 -0.83 -21.12
CA GLY A 118 -1.66 -1.43 -22.29
C GLY A 118 -0.37 -2.19 -21.94
N ALA A 119 0.46 -1.64 -21.05
CA ALA A 119 1.66 -2.30 -20.57
C ALA A 119 1.32 -3.55 -19.76
N LEU A 120 0.32 -3.45 -18.89
CA LEU A 120 -0.10 -4.54 -18.00
C LEU A 120 -0.74 -5.72 -18.73
N ARG A 121 -1.46 -5.49 -19.85
CA ARG A 121 -1.96 -6.60 -20.67
C ARG A 121 -0.85 -7.55 -21.15
N ARG A 122 0.38 -7.06 -21.33
CA ARG A 122 1.51 -7.91 -21.73
C ARG A 122 1.99 -8.84 -20.63
N THR A 123 1.76 -8.50 -19.37
CA THR A 123 2.19 -9.30 -18.19
C THR A 123 1.04 -10.14 -17.62
N GLU A 124 -0.20 -9.92 -18.03
CA GLU A 124 -1.40 -10.59 -17.49
C GLU A 124 -1.32 -12.12 -17.56
N ALA A 125 -0.96 -12.66 -18.73
CA ALA A 125 -0.86 -14.10 -18.92
C ALA A 125 0.19 -14.72 -17.96
N ALA A 126 1.28 -14.04 -17.71
CA ALA A 126 2.31 -14.49 -16.78
C ALA A 126 1.82 -14.45 -15.33
N VAL A 127 1.10 -13.39 -14.91
CA VAL A 127 0.49 -13.32 -13.57
C VAL A 127 -0.53 -14.43 -13.37
N ARG A 128 -1.39 -14.71 -14.38
CA ARG A 128 -2.33 -15.83 -14.33
C ARG A 128 -1.63 -17.19 -14.23
N ALA A 129 -0.53 -17.37 -14.96
CA ALA A 129 0.27 -18.61 -14.90
C ALA A 129 0.91 -18.79 -13.53
N ASP A 130 1.50 -17.73 -12.94
CA ASP A 130 2.09 -17.76 -11.60
C ASP A 130 1.04 -18.16 -10.54
N VAL A 131 -0.16 -17.57 -10.58
CA VAL A 131 -1.27 -17.90 -9.69
C VAL A 131 -1.73 -19.34 -9.90
N GLY A 132 -1.89 -19.78 -11.15
CA GLY A 132 -2.30 -21.15 -11.50
C GLY A 132 -1.33 -22.19 -10.96
N THR A 133 -0.03 -22.04 -11.25
CA THR A 133 1.02 -22.95 -10.82
C THR A 133 1.07 -23.08 -9.29
N ARG A 134 0.93 -21.97 -8.56
CA ARG A 134 0.92 -21.99 -7.10
C ARG A 134 -0.32 -22.69 -6.56
N LEU A 135 -1.49 -22.41 -7.08
CA LEU A 135 -2.73 -23.08 -6.67
C LEU A 135 -2.72 -24.58 -7.02
N ASP A 136 -2.13 -25.00 -8.14
CA ASP A 136 -1.96 -26.40 -8.47
C ASP A 136 -1.15 -27.17 -7.40
N ALA A 137 -0.14 -26.53 -6.82
CA ALA A 137 0.67 -27.09 -5.75
C ALA A 137 0.00 -27.02 -4.37
N LEU A 138 -0.83 -26.00 -4.13
CA LEU A 138 -1.40 -25.70 -2.79
C LEU A 138 -2.76 -26.39 -2.57
N VAL A 139 -3.64 -26.40 -3.59
CA VAL A 139 -5.00 -26.97 -3.45
C VAL A 139 -5.01 -28.42 -2.99
N PRO A 140 -4.11 -29.33 -3.44
CA PRO A 140 -4.09 -30.71 -2.95
C PRO A 140 -3.79 -30.83 -1.44
N ARG A 141 -3.24 -29.80 -0.80
CA ARG A 141 -2.90 -29.82 0.64
C ARG A 141 -4.12 -29.58 1.54
N GLY A 142 -5.26 -29.10 1.00
CA GLY A 142 -6.47 -28.77 1.76
C GLY A 142 -6.31 -27.54 2.68
N ARG A 143 -5.15 -26.88 2.65
CA ARG A 143 -4.82 -25.69 3.43
C ARG A 143 -3.76 -24.87 2.73
N LEU A 144 -3.78 -23.56 2.95
CA LEU A 144 -2.71 -22.63 2.52
C LEU A 144 -2.77 -21.35 3.36
N ASP A 145 -1.68 -20.62 3.42
CA ASP A 145 -1.67 -19.22 3.87
C ASP A 145 -1.85 -18.32 2.65
N VAL A 146 -2.99 -17.59 2.59
CA VAL A 146 -3.33 -16.74 1.44
C VAL A 146 -2.30 -15.65 1.22
N VAL A 147 -1.71 -15.11 2.30
CA VAL A 147 -0.71 -14.05 2.22
C VAL A 147 0.65 -14.62 1.84
N ARG A 148 1.14 -15.61 2.61
CA ARG A 148 2.53 -16.09 2.50
C ARG A 148 2.74 -17.03 1.32
N ASP A 149 1.81 -17.99 1.10
CA ASP A 149 1.99 -19.01 0.09
C ASP A 149 1.55 -18.55 -1.31
N LEU A 150 0.62 -17.58 -1.38
CA LEU A 150 0.01 -17.18 -2.65
C LEU A 150 0.23 -15.70 -2.99
N ALA A 151 -0.32 -14.76 -2.20
CA ALA A 151 -0.39 -13.37 -2.61
C ALA A 151 0.98 -12.67 -2.63
N ALA A 152 1.84 -12.87 -1.63
CA ALA A 152 3.14 -12.22 -1.55
C ALA A 152 4.10 -12.69 -2.66
N PRO A 153 4.26 -13.99 -2.93
CA PRO A 153 5.09 -14.42 -4.06
C PRO A 153 4.59 -13.95 -5.41
N VAL A 154 3.25 -13.92 -5.64
CA VAL A 154 2.66 -13.41 -6.90
C VAL A 154 2.90 -11.91 -7.02
N ALA A 155 2.69 -11.13 -5.95
CA ALA A 155 2.91 -9.69 -5.94
C ALA A 155 4.37 -9.34 -6.24
N THR A 156 5.31 -10.09 -5.65
CA THR A 156 6.76 -9.89 -5.91
C THR A 156 7.11 -10.19 -7.36
N ALA A 157 6.71 -11.34 -7.88
CA ALA A 157 6.99 -11.72 -9.26
C ALA A 157 6.36 -10.74 -10.28
N ALA A 158 5.11 -10.31 -10.04
CA ALA A 158 4.43 -9.32 -10.87
C ALA A 158 5.13 -7.97 -10.83
N THR A 159 5.58 -7.51 -9.65
CA THR A 159 6.26 -6.23 -9.47
C THR A 159 7.64 -6.25 -10.15
N CYS A 160 8.46 -7.25 -9.89
CA CYS A 160 9.79 -7.37 -10.51
C CYS A 160 9.69 -7.43 -12.04
N ARG A 161 8.76 -8.22 -12.57
CA ARG A 161 8.48 -8.31 -14.02
C ARG A 161 8.04 -6.97 -14.60
N GLN A 162 7.16 -6.24 -13.90
CA GLN A 162 6.67 -4.93 -14.35
C GLN A 162 7.76 -3.87 -14.38
N LEU A 163 8.69 -3.92 -13.43
CA LEU A 163 9.84 -3.03 -13.37
C LEU A 163 10.97 -3.44 -14.35
N GLY A 164 10.89 -4.65 -14.92
CA GLY A 164 11.91 -5.19 -15.81
C GLY A 164 13.16 -5.68 -15.09
N LEU A 165 13.04 -6.01 -13.79
CA LEU A 165 14.11 -6.68 -13.04
C LEU A 165 14.27 -8.12 -13.55
N ARG A 166 15.51 -8.55 -13.86
CA ARG A 166 15.79 -9.78 -14.62
C ARG A 166 16.34 -10.90 -13.76
N ASP A 167 17.30 -10.57 -12.91
CA ASP A 167 18.07 -11.54 -12.12
C ASP A 167 17.95 -11.26 -10.63
N VAL A 168 16.70 -11.35 -10.13
CA VAL A 168 16.40 -11.17 -8.71
C VAL A 168 15.70 -12.39 -8.14
N ASP A 169 16.17 -12.85 -6.99
CA ASP A 169 15.51 -13.89 -6.22
C ASP A 169 14.24 -13.33 -5.57
N HIS A 170 13.08 -13.71 -6.11
CA HIS A 170 11.77 -13.21 -5.64
C HIS A 170 11.49 -13.57 -4.18
N ASP A 171 11.92 -14.74 -3.70
CA ASP A 171 11.71 -15.15 -2.31
C ASP A 171 12.59 -14.29 -1.39
N ARG A 172 13.83 -14.01 -1.81
CA ARG A 172 14.72 -13.09 -1.08
C ARG A 172 14.18 -11.67 -1.05
N VAL A 173 13.72 -11.13 -2.19
CA VAL A 173 13.08 -9.81 -2.26
C VAL A 173 11.87 -9.73 -1.32
N THR A 174 11.00 -10.74 -1.33
CA THR A 174 9.85 -10.82 -0.42
C THR A 174 10.30 -10.79 1.05
N ALA A 175 11.32 -11.58 1.40
CA ALA A 175 11.85 -11.63 2.75
C ALA A 175 12.45 -10.28 3.21
N LEU A 176 13.19 -9.60 2.33
CA LEU A 176 13.81 -8.31 2.60
C LEU A 176 12.75 -7.21 2.80
N VAL A 177 11.74 -7.14 1.93
CA VAL A 177 10.63 -6.18 2.08
C VAL A 177 9.87 -6.42 3.39
N ASN A 178 9.57 -7.67 3.73
CA ASN A 178 8.91 -8.02 4.98
C ASN A 178 9.76 -7.66 6.21
N ALA A 179 11.08 -7.84 6.15
CA ALA A 179 12.00 -7.46 7.23
C ALA A 179 12.07 -5.93 7.40
N PHE A 180 12.14 -5.18 6.29
CA PHE A 180 12.08 -3.72 6.29
C PHE A 180 10.77 -3.19 6.91
N ALA A 181 9.65 -3.78 6.53
CA ALA A 181 8.32 -3.35 7.00
C ALA A 181 8.05 -3.71 8.46
N ARG A 182 8.83 -4.64 9.03
CA ARG A 182 8.62 -5.15 10.38
C ARG A 182 8.98 -4.09 11.42
N ARG A 183 8.08 -3.92 12.41
CA ARG A 183 8.33 -3.14 13.64
C ARG A 183 8.39 -4.11 14.82
N ASP A 184 9.29 -3.89 15.75
CA ASP A 184 9.43 -4.74 16.95
C ASP A 184 8.67 -4.18 18.15
N GLY A 185 8.13 -2.96 18.03
CA GLY A 185 7.37 -2.29 19.09
C GLY A 185 8.22 -1.78 20.25
N THR A 186 9.51 -2.10 20.31
CA THR A 186 10.42 -1.66 21.38
C THR A 186 11.22 -0.43 20.98
N VAL A 187 11.46 -0.24 19.68
CA VAL A 187 12.18 0.90 19.12
C VAL A 187 11.25 1.63 18.15
N PRO A 188 11.10 2.96 18.26
CA PRO A 188 10.38 3.75 17.27
C PRO A 188 11.00 3.60 15.87
N GLY A 189 10.16 3.54 14.85
CA GLY A 189 10.62 3.52 13.46
C GLY A 189 11.17 2.17 12.98
N ILE A 190 12.12 2.23 12.04
CA ILE A 190 12.69 1.05 11.38
C ILE A 190 13.77 0.44 12.28
N SER A 191 13.64 -0.84 12.60
CA SER A 191 14.65 -1.57 13.39
C SER A 191 16.00 -1.68 12.65
N ALA A 192 17.08 -1.96 13.37
CA ALA A 192 18.40 -2.20 12.76
C ALA A 192 18.35 -3.33 11.71
N ALA A 193 17.60 -4.40 11.97
CA ALA A 193 17.37 -5.47 11.00
C ALA A 193 16.59 -4.99 9.76
N GLY A 194 15.61 -4.11 9.95
CA GLY A 194 14.87 -3.49 8.83
C GLY A 194 15.75 -2.56 8.00
N GLN A 195 16.65 -1.80 8.64
CA GLN A 195 17.63 -0.96 7.94
C GLN A 195 18.62 -1.82 7.13
N ALA A 196 19.14 -2.90 7.71
CA ALA A 196 20.01 -3.84 7.00
C ALA A 196 19.30 -4.48 5.81
N ALA A 197 18.03 -4.88 5.98
CA ALA A 197 17.22 -5.42 4.89
C ALA A 197 16.99 -4.39 3.76
N MET A 198 16.80 -3.12 4.08
CA MET A 198 16.68 -2.05 3.09
C MET A 198 17.96 -1.86 2.28
N VAL A 199 19.11 -1.87 2.97
CA VAL A 199 20.43 -1.77 2.31
C VAL A 199 20.65 -2.96 1.36
N GLU A 200 20.34 -4.18 1.79
CA GLU A 200 20.49 -5.37 0.96
C GLU A 200 19.51 -5.36 -0.22
N LEU A 201 18.25 -4.94 0.00
CA LEU A 201 17.28 -4.79 -1.09
C LEU A 201 17.77 -3.79 -2.14
N ALA A 202 18.27 -2.63 -1.71
CA ALA A 202 18.83 -1.63 -2.61
C ALA A 202 20.06 -2.18 -3.36
N ALA A 203 20.91 -2.94 -2.70
CA ALA A 203 22.06 -3.60 -3.36
C ALA A 203 21.62 -4.65 -4.40
N THR A 204 20.58 -5.44 -4.07
CA THR A 204 20.03 -6.45 -5.00
C THR A 204 19.44 -5.79 -6.26
N VAL A 205 18.62 -4.75 -6.08
CA VAL A 205 18.04 -4.00 -7.21
C VAL A 205 19.13 -3.26 -7.99
N GLY A 206 20.11 -2.68 -7.29
CA GLY A 206 21.23 -1.94 -7.89
C GLY A 206 22.13 -2.83 -8.74
N ALA A 207 22.39 -4.06 -8.31
CA ALA A 207 23.16 -5.02 -9.09
C ALA A 207 22.49 -5.35 -10.44
N ASP A 208 21.16 -5.54 -10.44
CA ASP A 208 20.40 -5.77 -11.67
C ASP A 208 20.38 -4.52 -12.57
N VAL A 209 20.20 -3.32 -11.99
CA VAL A 209 20.27 -2.04 -12.74
C VAL A 209 21.63 -1.87 -13.39
N HIS A 210 22.71 -2.09 -12.62
CA HIS A 210 24.08 -2.02 -13.12
C HIS A 210 24.30 -2.98 -14.29
N ALA A 211 23.92 -4.24 -14.15
CA ALA A 211 24.04 -5.26 -15.20
C ALA A 211 23.29 -4.86 -16.48
N GLN A 212 22.05 -4.36 -16.33
CA GLN A 212 21.25 -3.90 -17.47
C GLN A 212 21.87 -2.73 -18.23
N LEU A 213 22.50 -1.80 -17.52
CA LEU A 213 23.18 -0.65 -18.12
C LEU A 213 24.52 -1.05 -18.75
N ALA A 214 25.27 -1.94 -18.09
CA ALA A 214 26.58 -2.41 -18.57
C ALA A 214 26.45 -3.27 -19.82
N ASP A 215 25.41 -4.11 -19.94
CA ASP A 215 25.17 -4.95 -21.13
C ASP A 215 24.50 -4.19 -22.30
N GLY A 216 24.13 -2.92 -22.08
CA GLY A 216 23.50 -2.06 -23.08
C GLY A 216 22.09 -2.46 -23.49
N THR A 217 21.42 -3.31 -22.69
CA THR A 217 20.06 -3.78 -22.96
C THR A 217 19.09 -3.47 -21.82
N PRO A 218 18.94 -2.18 -21.38
CA PRO A 218 18.10 -1.84 -20.26
C PRO A 218 16.63 -2.15 -20.54
N GLY A 219 15.93 -2.68 -19.51
CA GLY A 219 14.48 -2.81 -19.54
C GLY A 219 13.79 -1.44 -19.64
N PRO A 220 12.49 -1.41 -20.00
CA PRO A 220 11.80 -0.14 -20.31
C PRO A 220 11.84 0.91 -19.20
N VAL A 221 11.77 0.50 -17.93
CA VAL A 221 11.80 1.41 -16.78
C VAL A 221 13.21 1.96 -16.56
N VAL A 222 14.23 1.09 -16.57
CA VAL A 222 15.63 1.49 -16.44
C VAL A 222 16.03 2.41 -17.59
N ALA A 223 15.65 2.06 -18.83
CA ALA A 223 15.92 2.88 -20.02
C ALA A 223 15.30 4.26 -19.93
N ALA A 224 14.03 4.36 -19.49
CA ALA A 224 13.33 5.62 -19.35
C ALA A 224 13.98 6.53 -18.30
N LEU A 225 14.43 5.97 -17.18
CA LEU A 225 15.13 6.71 -16.13
C LEU A 225 16.54 7.11 -16.53
N ALA A 226 17.27 6.23 -17.22
CA ALA A 226 18.65 6.51 -17.70
C ALA A 226 18.69 7.59 -18.79
N ALA A 227 17.62 7.71 -19.58
CA ALA A 227 17.48 8.74 -20.61
C ALA A 227 16.99 10.10 -20.07
N LEU A 228 16.63 10.16 -18.78
CA LEU A 228 16.06 11.36 -18.20
C LEU A 228 17.14 12.38 -17.86
N ASP A 229 16.98 13.60 -18.35
CA ASP A 229 17.70 14.77 -17.87
C ASP A 229 16.89 15.43 -16.74
N LEU A 230 17.52 15.58 -15.59
CA LEU A 230 16.94 16.29 -14.46
C LEU A 230 17.89 17.40 -14.00
N ASP A 231 17.47 18.64 -14.15
CA ASP A 231 18.27 19.84 -13.85
C ASP A 231 19.61 19.89 -14.60
N GLY A 232 19.64 19.46 -15.88
CA GLY A 232 20.81 19.53 -16.76
C GLY A 232 21.80 18.37 -16.57
N ARG A 233 21.41 17.28 -15.90
CA ARG A 233 22.22 16.07 -15.78
C ARG A 233 21.38 14.77 -15.85
N PRO A 234 21.98 13.67 -16.32
CA PRO A 234 21.34 12.37 -16.25
C PRO A 234 21.23 11.89 -14.79
N LEU A 235 20.27 10.99 -14.53
CA LEU A 235 20.21 10.28 -13.26
C LEU A 235 21.40 9.32 -13.12
N THR A 236 21.95 9.25 -11.92
CA THR A 236 22.95 8.26 -11.55
C THR A 236 22.32 6.87 -11.36
N GLU A 237 23.12 5.80 -11.43
CA GLU A 237 22.66 4.43 -11.15
C GLU A 237 22.03 4.32 -9.75
N VAL A 238 22.57 5.01 -8.77
CA VAL A 238 22.03 5.06 -7.39
C VAL A 238 20.64 5.70 -7.36
N GLU A 239 20.42 6.77 -8.12
CA GLU A 239 19.12 7.44 -8.21
C GLU A 239 18.11 6.58 -8.95
N ILE A 240 18.49 5.89 -10.03
CA ILE A 240 17.65 4.92 -10.73
C ILE A 240 17.27 3.77 -9.78
N THR A 241 18.26 3.19 -9.09
CA THR A 241 18.05 2.14 -8.08
C THR A 241 17.08 2.57 -6.98
N THR A 242 17.20 3.82 -6.52
CA THR A 242 16.31 4.38 -5.49
C THR A 242 14.84 4.41 -5.95
N GLN A 243 14.58 4.80 -7.22
CA GLN A 243 13.22 4.77 -7.77
C GLN A 243 12.68 3.34 -7.82
N LEU A 244 13.46 2.38 -8.35
CA LEU A 244 13.01 1.00 -8.48
C LEU A 244 12.80 0.34 -7.11
N THR A 245 13.74 0.52 -6.17
CA THR A 245 13.63 -0.03 -4.80
C THR A 245 12.34 0.42 -4.12
N THR A 246 12.00 1.71 -4.23
CA THR A 246 10.74 2.24 -3.68
C THR A 246 9.51 1.59 -4.30
N MET A 247 9.53 1.36 -5.62
CA MET A 247 8.42 0.71 -6.31
C MET A 247 8.32 -0.78 -5.96
N VAL A 248 9.45 -1.47 -5.75
CA VAL A 248 9.48 -2.86 -5.25
C VAL A 248 8.79 -2.93 -3.87
N ILE A 249 9.19 -2.07 -2.92
CA ILE A 249 8.56 -2.03 -1.59
C ILE A 249 7.05 -1.81 -1.71
N GLY A 250 6.62 -0.81 -2.49
CA GLY A 250 5.21 -0.48 -2.65
C GLY A 250 4.36 -1.60 -3.24
N GLY A 251 4.91 -2.37 -4.19
CA GLY A 251 4.20 -3.45 -4.86
C GLY A 251 4.17 -4.77 -4.08
N VAL A 252 5.26 -5.07 -3.35
CA VAL A 252 5.42 -6.36 -2.65
C VAL A 252 4.65 -6.42 -1.34
N GLU A 253 4.54 -5.32 -0.60
CA GLU A 253 3.98 -5.34 0.75
C GLU A 253 2.47 -5.12 0.81
N SER A 254 1.92 -4.24 -0.02
CA SER A 254 0.53 -3.77 0.13
C SER A 254 -0.52 -4.75 -0.42
N LEU A 255 -0.31 -5.29 -1.62
CA LEU A 255 -1.29 -6.17 -2.26
C LEU A 255 -1.59 -7.45 -1.44
N PRO A 256 -0.59 -8.14 -0.86
CA PRO A 256 -0.86 -9.34 -0.04
C PRO A 256 -1.80 -9.06 1.14
N LYS A 257 -1.69 -7.89 1.79
CA LYS A 257 -2.59 -7.51 2.89
C LYS A 257 -4.03 -7.31 2.41
N VAL A 258 -4.22 -6.70 1.22
CA VAL A 258 -5.55 -6.56 0.62
C VAL A 258 -6.16 -7.93 0.29
N ILE A 259 -5.36 -8.83 -0.28
CA ILE A 259 -5.86 -10.18 -0.63
C ILE A 259 -6.16 -11.01 0.62
N GLY A 260 -5.32 -10.93 1.67
CA GLY A 260 -5.60 -11.55 2.96
C GLY A 260 -6.92 -11.06 3.57
N ALA A 261 -7.13 -9.73 3.58
CA ALA A 261 -8.40 -9.15 4.02
C ALA A 261 -9.59 -9.61 3.14
N GLY A 262 -9.41 -9.67 1.82
CA GLY A 262 -10.40 -10.19 0.89
C GLY A 262 -10.78 -11.64 1.18
N ALA A 263 -9.79 -12.50 1.47
CA ALA A 263 -10.04 -13.89 1.83
C ALA A 263 -10.84 -14.03 3.14
N ARG A 264 -10.55 -13.21 4.14
CA ARG A 264 -11.32 -13.17 5.41
C ARG A 264 -12.75 -12.67 5.19
N LEU A 265 -12.92 -11.56 4.45
CA LEU A 265 -14.24 -11.04 4.12
C LEU A 265 -15.08 -12.06 3.33
N LEU A 266 -14.49 -12.75 2.35
CA LEU A 266 -15.19 -13.78 1.57
C LEU A 266 -15.46 -15.05 2.38
N ALA A 267 -14.65 -15.39 3.37
CA ALA A 267 -14.95 -16.46 4.32
C ALA A 267 -16.19 -16.12 5.18
N ALA A 268 -16.26 -14.88 5.66
CA ALA A 268 -17.40 -14.39 6.45
C ALA A 268 -18.67 -14.20 5.63
N HIS A 269 -18.58 -14.10 4.28
CA HIS A 269 -19.70 -13.88 3.38
C HIS A 269 -19.79 -14.99 2.29
N PRO A 270 -20.13 -16.25 2.65
CA PRO A 270 -20.09 -17.37 1.71
C PRO A 270 -21.02 -17.21 0.51
N GLY A 271 -22.14 -16.50 0.67
CA GLY A 271 -23.07 -16.17 -0.44
C GLY A 271 -22.42 -15.23 -1.48
N VAL A 272 -21.66 -14.22 -1.02
CA VAL A 272 -20.91 -13.33 -1.91
C VAL A 272 -19.80 -14.11 -2.63
N ARG A 273 -19.06 -14.95 -1.91
CA ARG A 273 -18.03 -15.80 -2.50
C ARG A 273 -18.57 -16.70 -3.60
N ALA A 274 -19.71 -17.38 -3.35
CA ALA A 274 -20.37 -18.22 -4.34
C ALA A 274 -20.83 -17.42 -5.57
N ALA A 275 -21.35 -16.21 -5.38
CA ALA A 275 -21.75 -15.33 -6.45
C ALA A 275 -20.57 -14.88 -7.32
N LEU A 276 -19.40 -14.58 -6.71
CA LEU A 276 -18.17 -14.23 -7.44
C LEU A 276 -17.60 -15.43 -8.21
N ALA A 277 -17.71 -16.66 -7.67
CA ALA A 277 -17.33 -17.87 -8.37
C ALA A 277 -18.23 -18.16 -9.60
N ALA A 278 -19.52 -17.86 -9.48
CA ALA A 278 -20.49 -18.04 -10.55
C ALA A 278 -20.40 -16.94 -11.63
N ASP A 279 -20.05 -15.72 -11.24
CA ASP A 279 -19.93 -14.55 -12.13
C ASP A 279 -18.62 -13.79 -11.87
N PRO A 280 -17.51 -14.20 -12.51
CA PRO A 280 -16.21 -13.54 -12.37
C PRO A 280 -16.19 -12.07 -12.80
N ALA A 281 -17.16 -11.61 -13.62
CA ALA A 281 -17.25 -10.21 -14.02
C ALA A 281 -17.50 -9.25 -12.82
N ARG A 282 -17.95 -9.77 -11.68
CA ARG A 282 -18.13 -9.01 -10.43
C ARG A 282 -16.85 -8.88 -9.57
N VAL A 283 -15.82 -9.70 -9.85
CA VAL A 283 -14.59 -9.70 -9.04
C VAL A 283 -13.88 -8.34 -9.03
N PRO A 284 -13.79 -7.57 -10.12
CA PRO A 284 -13.22 -6.22 -10.08
C PRO A 284 -13.89 -5.29 -9.06
N ALA A 285 -15.24 -5.30 -8.99
CA ALA A 285 -15.97 -4.49 -8.01
C ALA A 285 -15.73 -4.99 -6.57
N ALA A 286 -15.68 -6.30 -6.39
CA ALA A 286 -15.32 -6.89 -5.09
C ALA A 286 -13.92 -6.50 -4.63
N PHE A 287 -12.93 -6.45 -5.53
CA PHE A 287 -11.58 -6.00 -5.21
C PHE A 287 -11.56 -4.53 -4.75
N GLU A 288 -12.28 -3.62 -5.42
CA GLU A 288 -12.37 -2.21 -5.01
C GLU A 288 -13.01 -2.06 -3.61
N GLU A 289 -14.05 -2.85 -3.32
CA GLU A 289 -14.70 -2.82 -1.99
C GLU A 289 -13.79 -3.41 -0.90
N VAL A 290 -13.07 -4.50 -1.17
CA VAL A 290 -12.03 -5.01 -0.27
C VAL A 290 -10.98 -3.95 0.00
N LEU A 291 -10.47 -3.29 -1.03
CA LEU A 291 -9.45 -2.24 -0.92
C LEU A 291 -9.97 -1.02 -0.16
N ARG A 292 -11.24 -0.63 -0.35
CA ARG A 292 -11.87 0.45 0.42
C ARG A 292 -11.87 0.14 1.91
N LEU A 293 -12.30 -1.07 2.28
CA LEU A 293 -12.40 -1.52 3.67
C LEU A 293 -11.05 -1.79 4.32
N ALA A 294 -10.08 -2.28 3.55
CA ALA A 294 -8.79 -2.76 4.04
C ALA A 294 -7.62 -2.03 3.36
N VAL A 295 -7.73 -0.69 3.26
CA VAL A 295 -6.62 0.11 2.74
C VAL A 295 -5.37 -0.12 3.59
N PRO A 296 -4.25 -0.59 2.99
CA PRO A 296 -3.08 -0.96 3.77
C PRO A 296 -2.37 0.25 4.38
N LEU A 297 -2.28 1.37 3.65
CA LEU A 297 -1.63 2.59 4.13
C LEU A 297 -2.41 3.17 5.30
N GLN A 298 -1.83 3.11 6.50
CA GLN A 298 -2.51 3.53 7.72
C GLN A 298 -2.83 5.02 7.67
N PHE A 299 -1.84 5.84 7.39
CA PHE A 299 -2.00 7.28 7.20
C PHE A 299 -0.99 7.83 6.21
N GLY A 300 -1.30 8.97 5.63
CA GLY A 300 -0.34 9.79 4.89
C GLY A 300 -0.03 11.07 5.63
N THR A 301 1.09 11.71 5.31
CA THR A 301 1.47 13.01 5.87
C THR A 301 1.61 14.06 4.79
N ARG A 302 1.31 15.31 5.17
CA ARG A 302 1.60 16.51 4.40
C ARG A 302 2.13 17.57 5.33
N THR A 303 3.01 18.43 4.84
CA THR A 303 3.55 19.57 5.58
C THR A 303 3.08 20.85 4.93
N LEU A 304 2.58 21.82 5.71
CA LEU A 304 2.15 23.11 5.20
C LEU A 304 3.35 23.93 4.71
N VAL A 305 3.23 24.50 3.52
CA VAL A 305 4.25 25.39 2.94
C VAL A 305 4.00 26.86 3.28
N ARG A 306 2.81 27.20 3.74
CA ARG A 306 2.39 28.52 4.19
C ARG A 306 1.29 28.43 5.24
N ASP A 307 1.05 29.50 5.96
CA ASP A 307 -0.07 29.57 6.91
C ASP A 307 -1.40 29.37 6.16
N ALA A 308 -2.26 28.51 6.66
CA ALA A 308 -3.55 28.20 6.07
C ALA A 308 -4.54 27.70 7.14
N GLU A 309 -5.83 27.76 6.81
CA GLU A 309 -6.86 27.09 7.60
C GLU A 309 -7.07 25.66 7.06
N VAL A 310 -6.97 24.67 7.93
CA VAL A 310 -7.16 23.24 7.60
C VAL A 310 -8.33 22.69 8.39
N ALA A 311 -9.41 22.35 7.69
CA ALA A 311 -10.63 21.80 8.31
C ALA A 311 -11.20 22.67 9.47
N GLY A 312 -11.04 24.00 9.37
CA GLY A 312 -11.47 24.97 10.38
C GLY A 312 -10.45 25.24 11.49
N VAL A 313 -9.22 24.72 11.36
CA VAL A 313 -8.13 24.98 12.33
C VAL A 313 -7.06 25.83 11.66
N PRO A 314 -6.71 27.01 12.23
CA PRO A 314 -5.59 27.81 11.73
C PRO A 314 -4.26 27.08 12.02
N MET A 315 -3.47 26.87 10.98
CA MET A 315 -2.18 26.20 11.05
C MET A 315 -1.10 27.06 10.40
N ARG A 316 0.12 26.99 10.92
CA ARG A 316 1.29 27.71 10.39
C ARG A 316 2.09 26.86 9.39
N ALA A 317 2.89 27.51 8.57
CA ALA A 317 3.90 26.86 7.75
C ALA A 317 4.79 25.92 8.60
N GLY A 318 5.12 24.76 8.04
CA GLY A 318 5.92 23.72 8.72
C GLY A 318 5.11 22.74 9.57
N GLN A 319 3.88 23.06 9.97
CA GLN A 319 3.04 22.10 10.67
C GLN A 319 2.59 20.95 9.75
N ARG A 320 2.33 19.80 10.35
CA ARG A 320 1.99 18.58 9.61
C ARG A 320 0.53 18.20 9.73
N VAL A 321 0.01 17.63 8.67
CA VAL A 321 -1.34 17.07 8.60
C VAL A 321 -1.25 15.57 8.37
N ILE A 322 -1.88 14.79 9.23
CA ILE A 322 -1.97 13.33 9.15
C ILE A 322 -3.30 12.97 8.50
N LEU A 323 -3.25 12.32 7.35
CA LEU A 323 -4.40 11.95 6.53
C LEU A 323 -4.79 10.50 6.83
N LEU A 324 -5.88 10.27 7.57
CA LEU A 324 -6.30 8.94 8.00
C LEU A 324 -7.10 8.24 6.89
N TYR A 325 -6.43 7.63 5.92
CA TYR A 325 -7.08 7.00 4.76
C TYR A 325 -8.06 5.89 5.13
N GLY A 326 -7.70 5.04 6.10
CA GLY A 326 -8.59 3.99 6.59
C GLY A 326 -9.84 4.52 7.28
N SER A 327 -9.73 5.66 7.97
CA SER A 327 -10.85 6.39 8.54
C SER A 327 -11.75 6.97 7.44
N ALA A 328 -11.14 7.72 6.52
CA ALA A 328 -11.85 8.40 5.43
C ALA A 328 -12.64 7.42 4.55
N ASN A 329 -12.08 6.26 4.23
CA ASN A 329 -12.76 5.22 3.46
C ASN A 329 -13.95 4.56 4.20
N ARG A 330 -14.14 4.88 5.47
CA ARG A 330 -15.28 4.44 6.31
C ARG A 330 -16.10 5.62 6.82
N ASP A 331 -16.02 6.77 6.16
CA ASP A 331 -16.83 7.94 6.49
C ASP A 331 -18.26 7.74 6.01
N GLU A 332 -19.21 7.74 6.95
CA GLU A 332 -20.64 7.58 6.72
C GLU A 332 -21.26 8.72 5.91
N ARG A 333 -20.56 9.86 5.81
CA ARG A 333 -20.95 11.03 4.99
C ARG A 333 -20.68 10.80 3.51
N GLU A 334 -19.74 9.89 3.19
CA GLU A 334 -19.36 9.51 1.82
C GLU A 334 -19.93 8.14 1.44
N PHE A 335 -19.94 7.18 2.38
CA PHE A 335 -20.33 5.79 2.13
C PHE A 335 -21.48 5.38 3.06
N PRO A 336 -22.72 5.21 2.57
CA PRO A 336 -23.79 4.63 3.40
C PRO A 336 -23.39 3.25 3.93
N ASP A 337 -23.66 2.96 5.20
CA ASP A 337 -23.25 1.72 5.88
C ASP A 337 -21.76 1.38 5.63
N PRO A 338 -20.82 2.26 6.01
CA PRO A 338 -19.44 2.24 5.52
C PRO A 338 -18.65 1.00 5.97
N ASP A 339 -19.04 0.35 7.05
CA ASP A 339 -18.40 -0.85 7.57
C ASP A 339 -18.95 -2.15 6.97
N ARG A 340 -20.09 -2.08 6.25
CA ARG A 340 -20.65 -3.24 5.55
C ARG A 340 -19.84 -3.58 4.32
N PHE A 341 -19.45 -4.86 4.18
CA PHE A 341 -18.87 -5.38 2.95
C PHE A 341 -19.96 -5.55 1.88
N ASP A 342 -19.91 -4.73 0.85
CA ASP A 342 -20.93 -4.66 -0.19
C ASP A 342 -20.28 -4.57 -1.57
N VAL A 343 -20.19 -5.69 -2.26
CA VAL A 343 -19.57 -5.80 -3.59
C VAL A 343 -20.37 -5.07 -4.69
N ASP A 344 -21.60 -4.69 -4.42
CA ASP A 344 -22.44 -3.94 -5.34
C ASP A 344 -22.45 -2.43 -5.05
N ARG A 345 -21.69 -1.97 -4.05
CA ARG A 345 -21.59 -0.56 -3.66
C ARG A 345 -21.15 0.36 -4.82
N ARG A 346 -20.16 -0.05 -5.62
CA ARG A 346 -19.61 0.68 -6.76
C ARG A 346 -19.40 2.18 -6.47
N PRO A 347 -18.58 2.53 -5.49
CA PRO A 347 -18.36 3.92 -5.13
C PRO A 347 -17.72 4.67 -6.31
N GLU A 348 -18.13 5.92 -6.55
CA GLU A 348 -17.51 6.77 -7.58
C GLU A 348 -16.02 7.01 -7.29
N ARG A 349 -15.66 7.04 -6.01
CA ARG A 349 -14.30 7.28 -5.54
C ARG A 349 -14.06 6.64 -4.18
N HIS A 350 -12.82 6.30 -3.90
CA HIS A 350 -12.32 5.93 -2.59
C HIS A 350 -10.82 6.25 -2.49
N LEU A 351 -10.27 6.23 -1.29
CA LEU A 351 -8.88 6.58 -1.02
C LEU A 351 -7.94 5.37 -0.88
N GLY A 352 -8.35 4.19 -1.36
CA GLY A 352 -7.54 2.97 -1.31
C GLY A 352 -6.20 3.09 -2.07
N PHE A 353 -6.15 3.95 -3.07
CA PHE A 353 -4.94 4.31 -3.82
C PHE A 353 -4.51 5.77 -3.61
N GLY A 354 -5.05 6.47 -2.61
CA GLY A 354 -4.88 7.89 -2.46
C GLY A 354 -5.57 8.71 -3.56
N THR A 355 -5.19 9.97 -3.73
CA THR A 355 -5.71 10.88 -4.78
C THR A 355 -4.70 11.98 -5.11
N GLY A 356 -4.99 12.78 -6.14
CA GLY A 356 -4.13 13.88 -6.59
C GLY A 356 -2.91 13.42 -7.37
N ILE A 357 -1.87 14.24 -7.39
CA ILE A 357 -0.65 13.96 -8.16
C ILE A 357 0.12 12.72 -7.65
N HIS A 358 -0.04 12.39 -6.38
CA HIS A 358 0.54 11.19 -5.74
C HIS A 358 -0.40 9.99 -5.72
N PHE A 359 -1.48 9.98 -6.52
CA PHE A 359 -2.29 8.78 -6.73
C PHE A 359 -1.38 7.60 -7.07
N CYS A 360 -1.62 6.43 -6.49
CA CYS A 360 -0.75 5.26 -6.60
C CYS A 360 -0.39 4.94 -8.06
N ILE A 361 0.90 4.95 -8.38
CA ILE A 361 1.38 4.65 -9.73
C ILE A 361 1.09 3.20 -10.12
N GLY A 362 1.14 2.27 -9.15
CA GLY A 362 0.86 0.86 -9.32
C GLY A 362 -0.62 0.47 -9.29
N ALA A 363 -1.57 1.43 -9.25
CA ALA A 363 -2.99 1.14 -9.06
C ALA A 363 -3.56 0.15 -10.08
N HIS A 364 -3.19 0.28 -11.36
CA HIS A 364 -3.65 -0.65 -12.40
C HIS A 364 -3.00 -2.04 -12.25
N ALA A 365 -1.73 -2.11 -11.84
CA ALA A 365 -1.04 -3.38 -11.59
C ALA A 365 -1.64 -4.11 -10.38
N ALA A 366 -1.91 -3.38 -9.30
CA ALA A 366 -2.56 -3.93 -8.11
C ALA A 366 -3.98 -4.44 -8.41
N ARG A 367 -4.77 -3.71 -9.21
CA ARG A 367 -6.08 -4.16 -9.68
C ARG A 367 -5.98 -5.44 -10.50
N GLN A 368 -5.07 -5.48 -11.48
CA GLN A 368 -4.89 -6.66 -12.32
C GLN A 368 -4.52 -7.88 -11.48
N ALA A 369 -3.45 -7.81 -10.69
CA ALA A 369 -2.99 -8.94 -9.89
C ALA A 369 -4.01 -9.31 -8.79
N GLY A 370 -4.65 -8.32 -8.16
CA GLY A 370 -5.65 -8.53 -7.12
C GLY A 370 -6.91 -9.20 -7.63
N VAL A 371 -7.41 -8.77 -8.80
CA VAL A 371 -8.56 -9.41 -9.45
C VAL A 371 -8.24 -10.84 -9.84
N ILE A 372 -7.08 -11.11 -10.46
CA ILE A 372 -6.65 -12.46 -10.83
C ILE A 372 -6.54 -13.38 -9.60
N LEU A 373 -6.00 -12.88 -8.49
CA LEU A 373 -5.87 -13.63 -7.24
C LEU A 373 -7.23 -13.97 -6.65
N LEU A 374 -8.15 -13.01 -6.53
CA LEU A 374 -9.48 -13.25 -5.98
C LEU A 374 -10.34 -14.14 -6.90
N GLU A 375 -10.29 -13.94 -8.21
CA GLU A 375 -10.93 -14.78 -9.21
C GLU A 375 -10.48 -16.23 -9.08
N ALA A 376 -9.16 -16.45 -9.03
CA ALA A 376 -8.60 -17.80 -8.94
C ALA A 376 -8.92 -18.47 -7.60
N LEU A 377 -8.87 -17.74 -6.48
CA LEU A 377 -9.28 -18.26 -5.17
C LEU A 377 -10.73 -18.72 -5.18
N CYS A 378 -11.67 -17.88 -5.65
CA CYS A 378 -13.10 -18.21 -5.72
C CYS A 378 -13.38 -19.38 -6.66
N ALA A 379 -12.69 -19.46 -7.80
CA ALA A 379 -12.88 -20.52 -8.79
C ALA A 379 -12.32 -21.87 -8.37
N ARG A 380 -11.13 -21.86 -7.71
CA ARG A 380 -10.37 -23.08 -7.39
C ARG A 380 -10.69 -23.64 -6.00
N ILE A 381 -11.17 -22.79 -5.09
CA ILE A 381 -11.49 -23.13 -3.70
C ILE A 381 -12.92 -22.65 -3.43
N PRO A 382 -13.94 -23.47 -3.75
CA PRO A 382 -15.35 -23.02 -3.67
C PRO A 382 -15.82 -22.74 -2.24
N GLY A 383 -15.12 -23.24 -1.21
CA GLY A 383 -15.41 -22.98 0.19
C GLY A 383 -14.18 -23.08 1.06
N TRP A 384 -13.95 -22.12 1.93
CA TRP A 384 -12.89 -22.16 2.94
C TRP A 384 -13.35 -21.54 4.26
N THR A 385 -12.67 -21.92 5.33
CA THR A 385 -12.69 -21.28 6.65
C THR A 385 -11.33 -20.70 6.95
N VAL A 386 -11.29 -19.64 7.75
CA VAL A 386 -10.03 -19.05 8.22
C VAL A 386 -9.67 -19.71 9.56
N ASP A 387 -8.42 -20.14 9.70
CA ASP A 387 -7.85 -20.48 11.00
C ASP A 387 -7.48 -19.19 11.73
N GLU A 388 -8.43 -18.64 12.48
CA GLU A 388 -8.25 -17.35 13.19
C GLU A 388 -7.11 -17.38 14.20
N ALA A 389 -6.74 -18.55 14.73
CA ALA A 389 -5.61 -18.69 15.65
C ALA A 389 -4.26 -18.54 14.94
N GLY A 390 -4.21 -18.84 13.65
CA GLY A 390 -3.04 -18.69 12.81
C GLY A 390 -2.95 -17.33 12.09
N VAL A 391 -3.97 -16.47 12.19
CA VAL A 391 -3.90 -15.13 11.60
C VAL A 391 -2.87 -14.29 12.35
N GLU A 392 -1.91 -13.74 11.62
CA GLU A 392 -0.92 -12.83 12.17
C GLU A 392 -1.16 -11.41 11.65
N ARG A 393 -1.24 -10.46 12.59
CA ARG A 393 -1.21 -9.03 12.31
C ARG A 393 -0.08 -8.40 13.11
N ARG A 394 0.73 -7.59 12.45
CA ARG A 394 1.86 -6.94 13.11
C ARG A 394 1.60 -5.44 13.19
N PRO A 395 1.88 -4.82 14.36
CA PRO A 395 1.83 -3.38 14.49
C PRO A 395 2.75 -2.72 13.45
N SER A 396 2.24 -1.70 12.77
CA SER A 396 3.03 -0.91 11.82
C SER A 396 2.39 0.46 11.63
N GLU A 397 3.18 1.50 11.73
CA GLU A 397 2.77 2.86 11.38
C GLU A 397 2.71 3.06 9.87
N PHE A 398 3.36 2.19 9.11
CA PHE A 398 3.42 2.29 7.65
C PHE A 398 2.21 1.61 6.99
N GLN A 399 1.99 0.32 7.28
CA GLN A 399 0.90 -0.42 6.66
C GLN A 399 0.20 -1.34 7.64
N VAL A 400 -1.12 -1.20 7.77
CA VAL A 400 -2.00 -2.08 8.53
C VAL A 400 -2.46 -3.24 7.66
N GLY A 401 -2.56 -4.43 8.24
CA GLY A 401 -3.11 -5.62 7.59
C GLY A 401 -2.49 -6.91 8.11
N ASP A 402 -3.10 -8.01 7.74
CA ASP A 402 -2.65 -9.32 8.14
C ASP A 402 -1.41 -9.74 7.34
N THR A 403 -0.42 -10.32 8.01
CA THR A 403 0.82 -10.84 7.41
C THR A 403 0.80 -12.36 7.25
N ALA A 404 -0.23 -13.02 7.80
CA ALA A 404 -0.59 -14.41 7.56
C ALA A 404 -2.10 -14.56 7.66
N VAL A 405 -2.69 -15.30 6.73
CA VAL A 405 -4.12 -15.66 6.71
C VAL A 405 -4.24 -17.13 6.29
N PRO A 406 -4.07 -18.07 7.24
CA PRO A 406 -4.25 -19.48 6.95
C PRO A 406 -5.72 -19.79 6.69
N ILE A 407 -5.97 -20.54 5.62
CA ILE A 407 -7.31 -21.05 5.29
C ILE A 407 -7.28 -22.58 5.16
N GLU A 408 -8.40 -23.20 5.53
CA GLU A 408 -8.64 -24.61 5.38
C GLU A 408 -9.87 -24.84 4.47
N PHE A 409 -9.80 -25.88 3.65
CA PHE A 409 -10.86 -26.20 2.69
C PHE A 409 -10.87 -27.69 2.31
N THR A 410 -12.02 -28.15 1.85
CA THR A 410 -12.13 -29.52 1.33
C THR A 410 -11.52 -29.61 -0.08
N THR A 411 -10.60 -30.53 -0.27
CA THR A 411 -9.99 -30.76 -1.58
C THR A 411 -11.01 -31.30 -2.58
N PRO A 412 -11.05 -30.80 -3.83
CA PRO A 412 -11.88 -31.36 -4.87
C PRO A 412 -11.53 -32.86 -5.05
N GLY A 413 -12.47 -33.77 -4.80
CA GLY A 413 -12.28 -35.23 -4.92
C GLY A 413 -12.26 -36.01 -3.60
N SER A 414 -12.21 -35.37 -2.42
CA SER A 414 -12.23 -36.07 -1.12
C SER A 414 -13.65 -36.47 -0.63
N GLY A 415 -14.69 -36.00 -1.30
CA GLY A 415 -16.11 -36.24 -0.92
C GLY A 415 -16.65 -37.67 -1.17
N GLY A 416 -15.85 -38.59 -1.71
CA GLY A 416 -16.30 -39.95 -2.13
C GLY A 416 -16.06 -41.11 -1.16
N ARG A 417 -15.48 -40.90 0.02
CA ARG A 417 -15.09 -41.98 0.90
C ARG A 417 -15.72 -42.02 2.31
N ARG A 418 -16.80 -41.31 2.56
CA ARG A 418 -17.58 -41.49 3.80
C ARG A 418 -19.02 -41.85 3.51
N ALA A 419 -19.26 -43.11 3.17
CA ALA A 419 -20.51 -43.82 3.45
C ALA A 419 -20.41 -45.26 2.94
N ARG A 420 -19.77 -46.14 3.68
CA ARG A 420 -20.09 -47.57 3.74
C ARG A 420 -19.25 -48.22 4.86
N ARG A 421 -19.71 -48.11 6.09
CA ARG A 421 -19.62 -49.18 7.08
C ARG A 421 -20.81 -49.05 8.03
#